data_51ac424b534d8f345f442af2c85d6178
#
_entry.id   51ac424b534d8f345f442af2c85d6178
#
_cell.length_a   1.000
_cell.length_b   1.000
_cell.length_c   1.000
_cell.angle_alpha   90.00
_cell.angle_beta   90.00
_cell.angle_gamma   90.00
#
_symmetry.space_group_name_H-M   'P 1'
#
loop_
_entity.id
_entity.type
_entity.pdbx_description
1 polymer ?
#
loop_
_entity_poly.entity_id
_entity_poly.type
_entity_poly.pdbx_seq_one_letter_code
_entity_poly.pdbx_strand_id
1 'polypeptide(L)'
;MGTWGTSLYDNDSTGDIRGDFLDKLKRGKTNEEATKELVDENMNTGDTEEEPLFWFALADTQWNYGRLLPEVKEKALFYLSQDKEWERWRESEQQKQAAWKMTLETLKRKLESPQPPIKKISKYRFCHCKWNMGDVFAYRFTSNYSKEKGFEGKYVIFRKVSEDTWWPGHIIPVVQVYKWLGNNIPSMDKLSDFDLLPACYNPSALKNNPNKPLEYKIKLISESEKAIPRNNLIFLGNLPGDDIIPFRGKDYWTGYQEVGWESSKYNTKFEHYVIDTYLAWCDIKL
;
A
#
# COMPACT_ATOMS: atom_id res chain seq x y z
N MET A 1 17.98 2.14 -12.62
CA MET A 1 17.78 1.04 -11.65
C MET A 1 19.13 0.59 -11.16
N GLY A 2 19.34 0.36 -9.88
CA GLY A 2 20.63 0.10 -9.27
C GLY A 2 20.91 -1.39 -9.09
N THR A 3 22.10 -1.83 -9.48
CA THR A 3 22.63 -3.14 -9.10
C THR A 3 23.73 -2.91 -8.06
N TRP A 4 23.56 -3.44 -6.84
CA TRP A 4 24.49 -3.19 -5.73
C TRP A 4 25.32 -4.40 -5.34
N GLY A 5 25.08 -5.56 -5.94
CA GLY A 5 25.84 -6.79 -5.67
C GLY A 5 25.79 -7.82 -6.79
N THR A 6 26.31 -8.99 -6.52
CA THR A 6 26.43 -10.11 -7.47
C THR A 6 25.48 -11.27 -7.20
N SER A 7 24.61 -11.16 -6.21
CA SER A 7 23.51 -12.09 -6.00
C SER A 7 22.40 -11.83 -7.01
N LEU A 8 21.61 -12.83 -7.34
CA LEU A 8 20.48 -12.68 -8.29
C LEU A 8 19.52 -11.57 -7.88
N TYR A 9 19.29 -11.38 -6.59
CA TYR A 9 18.35 -10.40 -6.05
C TYR A 9 19.02 -9.12 -5.51
N ASP A 10 20.29 -8.90 -5.86
CA ASP A 10 20.98 -7.62 -5.60
C ASP A 10 20.72 -6.60 -6.73
N ASN A 11 19.50 -6.65 -7.28
CA ASN A 11 19.02 -5.78 -8.33
C ASN A 11 17.53 -5.52 -8.09
N ASP A 12 17.09 -4.25 -8.21
CA ASP A 12 15.69 -3.86 -8.02
C ASP A 12 14.75 -4.66 -8.92
N SER A 13 15.06 -4.74 -10.21
CA SER A 13 14.21 -5.42 -11.22
C SER A 13 13.94 -6.88 -10.84
N THR A 14 14.95 -7.62 -10.41
CA THR A 14 14.79 -9.03 -10.04
C THR A 14 14.01 -9.21 -8.74
N GLY A 15 14.19 -8.28 -7.79
CA GLY A 15 13.40 -8.23 -6.56
C GLY A 15 11.92 -7.97 -6.83
N ASP A 16 11.63 -7.03 -7.73
CA ASP A 16 10.28 -6.67 -8.15
C ASP A 16 9.58 -7.84 -8.85
N ILE A 17 10.23 -8.52 -9.81
CA ILE A 17 9.67 -9.69 -10.49
C ILE A 17 9.26 -10.79 -9.50
N ARG A 18 10.13 -11.06 -8.50
CA ARG A 18 9.80 -12.00 -7.43
C ARG A 18 8.60 -11.53 -6.61
N GLY A 19 8.58 -10.26 -6.24
CA GLY A 19 7.50 -9.64 -5.46
C GLY A 19 6.17 -9.72 -6.19
N ASP A 20 6.16 -9.33 -7.46
CA ASP A 20 4.97 -9.27 -8.31
C ASP A 20 4.41 -10.66 -8.62
N PHE A 21 5.28 -11.64 -8.91
CA PHE A 21 4.83 -13.02 -9.09
C PHE A 21 4.10 -13.54 -7.84
N LEU A 22 4.69 -13.33 -6.66
CA LEU A 22 4.07 -13.76 -5.40
C LEU A 22 2.81 -12.96 -5.08
N ASP A 23 2.76 -11.68 -5.40
CA ASP A 23 1.57 -10.84 -5.23
C ASP A 23 0.41 -11.35 -6.10
N LYS A 24 0.67 -11.65 -7.39
CA LYS A 24 -0.35 -12.22 -8.29
C LYS A 24 -0.90 -13.54 -7.75
N LEU A 25 -0.04 -14.44 -7.25
CA LEU A 25 -0.48 -15.70 -6.62
C LEU A 25 -1.30 -15.45 -5.34
N LYS A 26 -0.92 -14.48 -4.51
CA LYS A 26 -1.68 -14.09 -3.31
C LYS A 26 -3.04 -13.49 -3.66
N ARG A 27 -3.17 -12.84 -4.84
CA ARG A 27 -4.45 -12.36 -5.40
C ARG A 27 -5.32 -13.48 -5.94
N GLY A 28 -4.81 -14.71 -6.02
CA GLY A 28 -5.55 -15.90 -6.42
C GLY A 28 -5.35 -16.32 -7.87
N LYS A 29 -4.45 -15.66 -8.61
CA LYS A 29 -4.05 -16.10 -9.95
C LYS A 29 -3.44 -17.49 -9.90
N THR A 30 -3.60 -18.26 -10.97
CA THR A 30 -2.83 -19.49 -11.17
C THR A 30 -1.37 -19.17 -11.48
N ASN A 31 -0.54 -20.20 -11.50
CA ASN A 31 0.87 -20.06 -11.86
C ASN A 31 1.03 -19.56 -13.30
N GLU A 32 0.25 -20.12 -14.23
CA GLU A 32 0.23 -19.78 -15.64
C GLU A 32 -0.28 -18.35 -15.88
N GLU A 33 -1.38 -17.96 -15.22
CA GLU A 33 -1.92 -16.60 -15.32
C GLU A 33 -0.93 -15.56 -14.79
N ALA A 34 -0.31 -15.81 -13.63
CA ALA A 34 0.67 -14.90 -13.05
C ALA A 34 1.91 -14.76 -13.94
N THR A 35 2.37 -15.86 -14.53
CA THR A 35 3.50 -15.87 -15.47
C THR A 35 3.18 -15.08 -16.73
N LYS A 36 2.01 -15.34 -17.34
CA LYS A 36 1.58 -14.64 -18.55
C LYS A 36 1.48 -13.13 -18.32
N GLU A 37 0.83 -12.70 -17.25
CA GLU A 37 0.69 -11.28 -16.94
C GLU A 37 2.07 -10.61 -16.75
N LEU A 38 3.00 -11.26 -16.04
CA LEU A 38 4.35 -10.71 -15.86
C LEU A 38 5.13 -10.61 -17.18
N VAL A 39 5.00 -11.61 -18.05
CA VAL A 39 5.63 -11.57 -19.38
C VAL A 39 5.03 -10.42 -20.19
N ASP A 40 3.70 -10.28 -20.21
CA ASP A 40 3.03 -9.21 -20.94
C ASP A 40 3.42 -7.82 -20.41
N GLU A 41 3.60 -7.66 -19.09
CA GLU A 41 3.99 -6.40 -18.44
C GLU A 41 5.46 -6.01 -18.69
N ASN A 42 6.37 -6.99 -18.75
CA ASN A 42 7.81 -6.73 -18.80
C ASN A 42 8.42 -6.85 -20.21
N MET A 43 7.90 -7.75 -21.06
CA MET A 43 8.51 -8.00 -22.39
C MET A 43 8.09 -6.98 -23.45
N ASN A 44 7.05 -6.17 -23.21
CA ASN A 44 6.61 -5.13 -24.14
C ASN A 44 7.38 -3.80 -23.99
N THR A 45 8.34 -3.71 -23.08
CA THR A 45 9.11 -2.48 -22.79
C THR A 45 10.22 -2.21 -23.80
N GLY A 46 10.60 -3.20 -24.65
CA GLY A 46 11.69 -3.10 -25.62
C GLY A 46 13.10 -3.14 -25.02
N ASP A 47 13.21 -3.35 -23.71
CA ASP A 47 14.51 -3.48 -23.03
C ASP A 47 15.02 -4.93 -23.07
N THR A 48 15.80 -5.22 -24.12
CA THR A 48 16.38 -6.55 -24.34
C THR A 48 17.56 -6.86 -23.43
N GLU A 49 18.12 -5.87 -22.72
CA GLU A 49 19.27 -6.08 -21.81
C GLU A 49 18.85 -6.64 -20.47
N GLU A 50 17.64 -6.31 -19.99
CA GLU A 50 17.10 -6.82 -18.73
C GLU A 50 16.31 -8.14 -18.91
N GLU A 51 16.01 -8.56 -20.14
CA GLU A 51 15.25 -9.78 -20.42
C GLU A 51 15.84 -11.04 -19.76
N PRO A 52 17.17 -11.32 -19.81
CA PRO A 52 17.73 -12.49 -19.14
C PRO A 52 17.50 -12.48 -17.63
N LEU A 53 17.65 -11.32 -16.97
CA LEU A 53 17.43 -11.18 -15.52
C LEU A 53 15.98 -11.46 -15.14
N PHE A 54 15.03 -11.01 -15.97
CA PHE A 54 13.62 -11.34 -15.79
C PHE A 54 13.40 -12.85 -15.74
N TRP A 55 13.91 -13.58 -16.75
CA TRP A 55 13.74 -15.03 -16.81
C TRP A 55 14.45 -15.75 -15.67
N PHE A 56 15.62 -15.28 -15.25
CA PHE A 56 16.34 -15.85 -14.10
C PHE A 56 15.57 -15.67 -12.79
N ALA A 57 15.07 -14.46 -12.53
CA ALA A 57 14.32 -14.16 -11.32
C ALA A 57 12.99 -14.93 -11.25
N LEU A 58 12.27 -14.99 -12.39
CA LEU A 58 11.02 -15.71 -12.49
C LEU A 58 11.22 -17.21 -12.31
N ALA A 59 12.22 -17.82 -12.99
CA ALA A 59 12.54 -19.24 -12.89
C ALA A 59 12.99 -19.63 -11.47
N ASP A 60 13.88 -18.83 -10.87
CA ASP A 60 14.33 -19.05 -9.49
C ASP A 60 13.18 -18.98 -8.50
N THR A 61 12.31 -17.99 -8.66
CA THR A 61 11.13 -17.83 -7.79
C THR A 61 10.19 -19.00 -7.93
N GLN A 62 9.83 -19.37 -9.16
CA GLN A 62 8.93 -20.49 -9.41
C GLN A 62 9.51 -21.80 -8.87
N TRP A 63 10.81 -22.07 -9.09
CA TRP A 63 11.49 -23.26 -8.56
C TRP A 63 11.41 -23.30 -7.04
N ASN A 64 11.73 -22.17 -6.37
CA ASN A 64 11.70 -22.08 -4.90
C ASN A 64 10.33 -22.40 -4.30
N TYR A 65 9.26 -22.17 -5.06
CA TYR A 65 7.89 -22.45 -4.65
C TYR A 65 7.32 -23.77 -5.21
N GLY A 66 8.16 -24.57 -5.90
CA GLY A 66 7.73 -25.83 -6.51
C GLY A 66 6.73 -25.64 -7.65
N ARG A 67 6.86 -24.55 -8.41
CA ARG A 67 5.91 -24.09 -9.44
C ARG A 67 6.57 -23.78 -10.77
N LEU A 68 7.78 -24.27 -11.01
CA LEU A 68 8.54 -23.97 -12.22
C LEU A 68 7.83 -24.54 -13.46
N LEU A 69 7.42 -23.62 -14.33
CA LEU A 69 6.81 -23.98 -15.61
C LEU A 69 7.90 -24.39 -16.65
N PRO A 70 7.61 -25.35 -17.52
CA PRO A 70 8.56 -25.84 -18.54
C PRO A 70 9.11 -24.70 -19.40
N GLU A 71 8.24 -23.84 -19.94
CA GLU A 71 8.59 -22.71 -20.80
C GLU A 71 9.48 -21.67 -20.08
N VAL A 72 9.24 -21.41 -18.79
CA VAL A 72 10.06 -20.51 -17.98
C VAL A 72 11.44 -21.11 -17.74
N LYS A 73 11.48 -22.42 -17.45
CA LYS A 73 12.74 -23.17 -17.33
C LYS A 73 13.56 -23.13 -18.61
N GLU A 74 12.93 -23.42 -19.76
CA GLU A 74 13.59 -23.41 -21.07
C GLU A 74 14.18 -22.05 -21.39
N LYS A 75 13.41 -20.97 -21.20
CA LYS A 75 13.89 -19.59 -21.41
C LYS A 75 15.07 -19.24 -20.51
N ALA A 76 14.98 -19.53 -19.22
CA ALA A 76 16.07 -19.26 -18.30
C ALA A 76 17.35 -20.05 -18.67
N LEU A 77 17.22 -21.33 -18.98
CA LEU A 77 18.36 -22.16 -19.40
C LEU A 77 18.94 -21.71 -20.74
N PHE A 78 18.11 -21.24 -21.67
CA PHE A 78 18.56 -20.64 -22.92
C PHE A 78 19.50 -19.45 -22.65
N TYR A 79 19.07 -18.48 -21.83
CA TYR A 79 19.90 -17.32 -21.50
C TYR A 79 21.13 -17.70 -20.66
N LEU A 80 21.03 -18.68 -19.75
CA LEU A 80 22.18 -19.22 -19.03
C LEU A 80 23.21 -19.93 -19.91
N SER A 81 22.86 -20.27 -21.15
CA SER A 81 23.79 -20.85 -22.14
C SER A 81 24.47 -19.79 -23.01
N GLN A 82 24.06 -18.51 -22.91
CA GLN A 82 24.63 -17.41 -23.70
C GLN A 82 25.82 -16.79 -22.97
N ASP A 83 26.93 -16.60 -23.67
CA ASP A 83 28.15 -15.99 -23.10
C ASP A 83 27.94 -14.53 -22.70
N LYS A 84 26.98 -13.83 -23.33
CA LYS A 84 26.67 -12.41 -23.05
C LYS A 84 26.39 -12.13 -21.57
N GLU A 85 25.65 -13.00 -20.90
CA GLU A 85 25.31 -12.79 -19.48
C GLU A 85 26.48 -13.01 -18.53
N TRP A 86 27.46 -13.83 -18.93
CA TRP A 86 28.70 -14.04 -18.19
C TRP A 86 29.61 -12.81 -18.26
N GLU A 87 29.43 -11.96 -19.27
CA GLU A 87 30.23 -10.75 -19.50
C GLU A 87 29.60 -9.49 -18.87
N ARG A 88 28.41 -9.55 -18.29
CA ARG A 88 27.70 -8.41 -17.69
C ARG A 88 28.57 -7.54 -16.75
N TRP A 89 29.53 -8.14 -16.08
CA TRP A 89 30.48 -7.49 -15.17
C TRP A 89 31.90 -7.35 -15.76
N ARG A 90 32.04 -7.47 -17.06
CA ARG A 90 33.38 -7.49 -17.71
C ARG A 90 34.17 -6.21 -17.48
N GLU A 91 33.51 -5.07 -17.36
CA GLU A 91 34.13 -3.77 -17.11
C GLU A 91 34.33 -3.48 -15.62
N SER A 92 33.85 -4.35 -14.72
CA SER A 92 33.98 -4.23 -13.28
C SER A 92 35.12 -5.10 -12.72
N GLU A 93 35.37 -5.01 -11.42
CA GLU A 93 36.39 -5.80 -10.73
C GLU A 93 36.26 -7.30 -11.03
N GLN A 94 37.37 -7.97 -11.33
CA GLN A 94 37.41 -9.42 -11.63
C GLN A 94 36.69 -10.28 -10.60
N GLN A 95 36.71 -9.86 -9.32
CA GLN A 95 36.03 -10.55 -8.24
C GLN A 95 34.49 -10.54 -8.41
N LYS A 96 33.91 -9.44 -8.87
CA LYS A 96 32.47 -9.35 -9.12
C LYS A 96 32.03 -10.23 -10.28
N GLN A 97 32.84 -10.26 -11.34
CA GLN A 97 32.58 -11.15 -12.48
C GLN A 97 32.59 -12.62 -12.07
N ALA A 98 33.60 -13.04 -11.29
CA ALA A 98 33.70 -14.43 -10.79
C ALA A 98 32.51 -14.78 -9.87
N ALA A 99 32.12 -13.87 -8.98
CA ALA A 99 30.98 -14.07 -8.08
C ALA A 99 29.65 -14.17 -8.85
N TRP A 100 29.44 -13.30 -9.87
CA TRP A 100 28.26 -13.38 -10.73
C TRP A 100 28.22 -14.71 -11.50
N LYS A 101 29.34 -15.14 -12.05
CA LYS A 101 29.44 -16.44 -12.70
C LYS A 101 29.01 -17.58 -11.78
N MET A 102 29.48 -17.59 -10.53
CA MET A 102 29.06 -18.58 -9.53
C MET A 102 27.55 -18.53 -9.25
N THR A 103 26.96 -17.34 -9.24
CA THR A 103 25.50 -17.14 -9.07
C THR A 103 24.76 -17.80 -10.23
N LEU A 104 25.16 -17.55 -11.48
CA LEU A 104 24.54 -18.16 -12.67
C LEU A 104 24.72 -19.67 -12.72
N GLU A 105 25.92 -20.20 -12.40
CA GLU A 105 26.18 -21.64 -12.33
C GLU A 105 25.31 -22.32 -11.25
N THR A 106 25.12 -21.63 -10.13
CA THR A 106 24.27 -22.14 -9.03
C THR A 106 22.81 -22.15 -9.47
N LEU A 107 22.35 -21.10 -10.13
CA LEU A 107 20.99 -21.04 -10.70
C LEU A 107 20.78 -22.17 -11.72
N LYS A 108 21.71 -22.36 -12.66
CA LYS A 108 21.63 -23.42 -13.66
C LYS A 108 21.48 -24.79 -13.04
N ARG A 109 22.39 -25.17 -12.11
CA ARG A 109 22.31 -26.45 -11.38
C ARG A 109 20.99 -26.62 -10.63
N LYS A 110 20.47 -25.54 -10.06
CA LYS A 110 19.20 -25.53 -9.37
C LYS A 110 18.05 -25.82 -10.33
N LEU A 111 17.98 -25.13 -11.47
CA LEU A 111 16.91 -25.32 -12.47
C LEU A 111 16.96 -26.72 -13.13
N GLU A 112 18.14 -27.32 -13.24
CA GLU A 112 18.33 -28.69 -13.74
C GLU A 112 17.96 -29.76 -12.71
N SER A 113 17.93 -29.39 -11.41
CA SER A 113 17.54 -30.31 -10.35
C SER A 113 16.01 -30.44 -10.23
N PRO A 114 15.51 -31.52 -9.58
CA PRO A 114 14.09 -31.65 -9.26
C PRO A 114 13.63 -30.48 -8.39
N GLN A 115 12.50 -29.85 -8.78
CA GLN A 115 11.93 -28.78 -7.98
C GLN A 115 11.34 -29.31 -6.66
N PRO A 116 11.31 -28.50 -5.59
CA PRO A 116 10.74 -28.91 -4.32
C PRO A 116 9.21 -29.06 -4.41
N PRO A 117 8.57 -29.71 -3.41
CA PRO A 117 7.12 -29.75 -3.34
C PRO A 117 6.48 -28.36 -3.37
N ILE A 118 5.29 -28.27 -3.95
CA ILE A 118 4.55 -27.01 -4.06
C ILE A 118 4.32 -26.39 -2.69
N LYS A 119 4.84 -25.20 -2.47
CA LYS A 119 4.60 -24.44 -1.25
C LYS A 119 3.24 -23.77 -1.27
N LYS A 120 2.53 -23.86 -0.14
CA LYS A 120 1.27 -23.15 0.04
C LYS A 120 1.52 -21.64 0.12
N ILE A 121 0.74 -20.89 -0.66
CA ILE A 121 0.73 -19.43 -0.63
C ILE A 121 -0.62 -19.00 -0.04
N SER A 122 -0.56 -18.19 1.02
CA SER A 122 -1.77 -17.64 1.63
C SER A 122 -2.32 -16.51 0.75
N LYS A 123 -3.58 -16.64 0.35
CA LYS A 123 -4.27 -15.59 -0.41
C LYS A 123 -4.56 -14.38 0.48
N TYR A 124 -4.60 -13.21 -0.11
CA TYR A 124 -5.02 -11.99 0.57
C TYR A 124 -6.47 -12.12 1.05
N ARG A 125 -6.73 -11.53 2.21
CA ARG A 125 -8.07 -11.35 2.75
C ARG A 125 -8.36 -9.86 2.70
N PHE A 126 -9.09 -9.43 1.69
CA PHE A 126 -9.40 -8.01 1.51
C PHE A 126 -10.41 -7.56 2.56
N CYS A 127 -10.12 -6.42 3.19
CA CYS A 127 -11.06 -5.70 4.02
C CYS A 127 -11.89 -4.78 3.10
N HIS A 128 -13.19 -4.73 3.35
CA HIS A 128 -14.08 -3.81 2.65
C HIS A 128 -14.87 -3.02 3.70
N CYS A 129 -14.75 -1.70 3.67
CA CYS A 129 -15.50 -0.85 4.56
C CYS A 129 -17.01 -0.99 4.29
N LYS A 130 -17.76 -1.33 5.34
CA LYS A 130 -19.22 -1.58 5.26
C LYS A 130 -20.06 -0.33 5.53
N TRP A 131 -19.43 0.80 5.81
CA TRP A 131 -20.17 2.05 6.03
C TRP A 131 -20.74 2.55 4.70
N ASN A 132 -21.95 3.08 4.75
CA ASN A 132 -22.56 3.71 3.58
C ASN A 132 -21.96 5.09 3.33
N MET A 133 -22.08 5.60 2.11
CA MET A 133 -21.75 6.98 1.80
C MET A 133 -22.67 7.90 2.59
N GLY A 134 -22.12 8.94 3.19
CA GLY A 134 -22.83 9.86 4.06
C GLY A 134 -22.95 9.40 5.53
N ASP A 135 -22.54 8.19 5.87
CA ASP A 135 -22.58 7.74 7.27
C ASP A 135 -21.72 8.63 8.16
N VAL A 136 -22.29 9.07 9.27
CA VAL A 136 -21.69 9.94 10.26
C VAL A 136 -21.46 9.17 11.54
N PHE A 137 -20.26 9.33 12.08
CA PHE A 137 -19.84 8.69 13.32
C PHE A 137 -19.27 9.71 14.30
N ALA A 138 -19.56 9.50 15.58
CA ALA A 138 -18.77 10.07 16.66
C ALA A 138 -17.73 9.04 17.12
N TYR A 139 -16.50 9.48 17.26
CA TYR A 139 -15.40 8.67 17.79
C TYR A 139 -14.98 9.20 19.15
N ARG A 140 -14.98 8.32 20.16
CA ARG A 140 -14.57 8.65 21.52
C ARG A 140 -13.05 8.44 21.67
N PHE A 141 -12.35 9.45 22.14
CA PHE A 141 -10.92 9.36 22.42
C PHE A 141 -10.65 8.54 23.68
N THR A 142 -9.71 7.58 23.60
CA THR A 142 -9.39 6.65 24.70
C THR A 142 -7.91 6.34 24.82
N SER A 143 -7.05 6.89 23.96
CA SER A 143 -5.62 6.61 23.99
C SER A 143 -4.90 7.33 25.13
N ASN A 144 -3.71 6.84 25.49
CA ASN A 144 -2.82 7.57 26.39
C ASN A 144 -2.45 8.95 25.84
N TYR A 145 -2.33 9.08 24.53
CA TYR A 145 -2.06 10.38 23.90
C TYR A 145 -3.19 11.38 24.12
N SER A 146 -4.43 10.97 23.92
CA SER A 146 -5.57 11.84 24.17
C SER A 146 -5.68 12.23 25.66
N LYS A 147 -5.31 11.33 26.57
CA LYS A 147 -5.22 11.61 28.01
C LYS A 147 -4.16 12.66 28.32
N GLU A 148 -2.95 12.51 27.80
CA GLU A 148 -1.84 13.47 27.97
C GLU A 148 -2.20 14.86 27.44
N LYS A 149 -2.96 14.92 26.36
CA LYS A 149 -3.41 16.17 25.73
C LYS A 149 -4.70 16.76 26.34
N GLY A 150 -5.33 16.09 27.32
CA GLY A 150 -6.57 16.55 27.97
C GLY A 150 -7.83 16.34 27.12
N PHE A 151 -7.83 15.37 26.21
CA PHE A 151 -8.94 15.02 25.34
C PHE A 151 -9.56 13.65 25.64
N GLU A 152 -9.07 12.91 26.63
CA GLU A 152 -9.63 11.61 27.03
C GLU A 152 -11.15 11.72 27.27
N GLY A 153 -11.91 10.81 26.69
CA GLY A 153 -13.36 10.74 26.82
C GLY A 153 -14.15 11.74 25.96
N LYS A 154 -13.50 12.72 25.33
CA LYS A 154 -14.14 13.61 24.37
C LYS A 154 -14.41 12.87 23.05
N TYR A 155 -15.29 13.48 22.25
CA TYR A 155 -15.70 12.98 20.95
C TYR A 155 -15.22 13.91 19.82
N VAL A 156 -14.90 13.30 18.68
CA VAL A 156 -14.81 13.96 17.38
C VAL A 156 -15.87 13.37 16.45
N ILE A 157 -16.32 14.14 15.47
CA ILE A 157 -17.29 13.68 14.48
C ILE A 157 -16.64 13.64 13.12
N PHE A 158 -16.94 12.60 12.35
CA PHE A 158 -16.53 12.49 10.97
C PHE A 158 -17.63 11.86 10.10
N ARG A 159 -17.59 12.14 8.79
CA ARG A 159 -18.54 11.63 7.79
C ARG A 159 -17.80 10.90 6.68
N LYS A 160 -18.27 9.73 6.28
CA LYS A 160 -17.76 9.03 5.09
C LYS A 160 -18.25 9.73 3.83
N VAL A 161 -17.33 10.13 2.97
CA VAL A 161 -17.63 10.87 1.73
C VAL A 161 -17.16 10.17 0.47
N SER A 162 -16.29 9.16 0.59
CA SER A 162 -15.82 8.35 -0.53
C SER A 162 -15.19 7.04 -0.03
N GLU A 163 -14.65 6.29 -0.95
CA GLU A 163 -13.80 5.12 -0.72
C GLU A 163 -12.53 5.24 -1.54
N ASP A 164 -11.49 4.54 -1.11
CA ASP A 164 -10.25 4.40 -1.85
C ASP A 164 -9.70 2.98 -1.67
N THR A 165 -8.78 2.60 -2.55
CA THR A 165 -8.09 1.32 -2.47
C THR A 165 -6.78 1.48 -1.71
N TRP A 166 -6.57 0.62 -0.72
CA TRP A 166 -5.31 0.50 0.01
C TRP A 166 -4.66 -0.86 -0.29
N TRP A 167 -3.34 -0.85 -0.45
CA TRP A 167 -2.60 -2.09 -0.74
C TRP A 167 -2.90 -3.18 0.32
N PRO A 168 -3.10 -4.43 -0.06
CA PRO A 168 -3.02 -5.02 -1.41
C PRO A 168 -4.35 -4.99 -2.20
N GLY A 169 -5.38 -4.30 -1.74
CA GLY A 169 -6.69 -4.18 -2.37
C GLY A 169 -7.82 -4.04 -1.35
N HIS A 170 -7.51 -3.54 -0.15
CA HIS A 170 -8.54 -3.17 0.82
C HIS A 170 -9.32 -1.97 0.31
N ILE A 171 -10.64 -1.98 0.46
CA ILE A 171 -11.48 -0.81 0.21
C ILE A 171 -11.67 -0.10 1.56
N ILE A 172 -11.08 1.06 1.67
CA ILE A 172 -11.05 1.87 2.88
C ILE A 172 -11.92 3.12 2.75
N PRO A 173 -12.49 3.63 3.86
CA PRO A 173 -13.29 4.85 3.81
C PRO A 173 -12.38 6.08 3.67
N VAL A 174 -12.86 7.02 2.85
CA VAL A 174 -12.40 8.40 2.83
C VAL A 174 -13.41 9.23 3.61
N VAL A 175 -12.92 9.98 4.59
CA VAL A 175 -13.78 10.74 5.51
C VAL A 175 -13.41 12.21 5.56
N GLN A 176 -14.39 13.03 5.91
CA GLN A 176 -14.22 14.41 6.37
C GLN A 176 -14.41 14.45 7.88
N VAL A 177 -13.53 15.16 8.57
CA VAL A 177 -13.60 15.36 10.03
C VAL A 177 -14.13 16.75 10.30
N TYR A 178 -15.12 16.87 11.19
CA TYR A 178 -15.62 18.17 11.63
C TYR A 178 -14.63 18.84 12.60
N LYS A 179 -14.43 20.14 12.48
CA LYS A 179 -13.59 20.96 13.37
C LYS A 179 -14.29 21.19 14.71
N TRP A 180 -14.65 20.09 15.35
CA TRP A 180 -15.36 20.09 16.63
C TRP A 180 -14.84 18.95 17.51
N LEU A 181 -14.53 19.27 18.77
CA LEU A 181 -14.20 18.33 19.83
C LEU A 181 -15.01 18.68 21.09
N GLY A 182 -15.72 17.72 21.66
CA GLY A 182 -16.59 18.00 22.82
C GLY A 182 -16.89 16.79 23.69
N ASN A 183 -17.47 17.05 24.86
CA ASN A 183 -17.88 16.02 25.84
C ASN A 183 -19.24 15.40 25.48
N ASN A 184 -20.13 16.16 24.84
CA ASN A 184 -21.49 15.76 24.52
C ASN A 184 -21.66 15.78 23.00
N ILE A 185 -22.07 14.67 22.41
CA ILE A 185 -22.30 14.54 20.96
C ILE A 185 -23.45 15.49 20.56
N PRO A 186 -23.25 16.40 19.59
CA PRO A 186 -24.30 17.26 19.08
C PRO A 186 -25.33 16.45 18.27
N SER A 187 -26.53 16.99 18.11
CA SER A 187 -27.52 16.43 17.21
C SER A 187 -27.12 16.62 15.75
N MET A 188 -27.64 15.77 14.87
CA MET A 188 -27.27 15.75 13.44
C MET A 188 -27.55 17.07 12.70
N ASP A 189 -28.63 17.77 13.09
CA ASP A 189 -29.03 19.07 12.53
C ASP A 189 -27.99 20.19 12.80
N LYS A 190 -27.19 20.06 13.84
CA LYS A 190 -26.13 21.01 14.19
C LYS A 190 -24.83 20.80 13.43
N LEU A 191 -24.69 19.72 12.70
CA LEU A 191 -23.43 19.42 12.01
C LEU A 191 -23.14 20.41 10.89
N SER A 192 -24.15 21.03 10.30
CA SER A 192 -24.00 22.10 9.31
C SER A 192 -23.37 23.37 9.87
N ASP A 193 -23.39 23.56 11.20
CA ASP A 193 -22.85 24.73 11.87
C ASP A 193 -21.35 24.61 12.11
N PHE A 194 -20.77 23.43 11.91
CA PHE A 194 -19.34 23.18 12.14
C PHE A 194 -18.56 23.21 10.84
N ASP A 195 -17.46 23.93 10.85
CA ASP A 195 -16.44 23.85 9.79
C ASP A 195 -15.87 22.44 9.70
N LEU A 196 -15.30 22.11 8.54
CA LEU A 196 -14.49 20.90 8.40
C LEU A 196 -13.05 21.16 8.87
N LEU A 197 -12.44 20.14 9.44
CA LEU A 197 -11.04 20.17 9.82
C LEU A 197 -10.18 19.96 8.57
N PRO A 198 -9.29 20.92 8.23
CA PRO A 198 -8.37 20.74 7.10
C PRO A 198 -7.47 19.52 7.30
N ALA A 199 -7.26 18.75 6.24
CA ALA A 199 -6.40 17.57 6.24
C ALA A 199 -4.90 17.90 6.26
N CYS A 200 -4.53 19.17 6.49
CA CYS A 200 -3.15 19.63 6.61
C CYS A 200 -2.71 19.62 8.07
N TYR A 201 -1.76 18.74 8.37
CA TYR A 201 -1.18 18.62 9.71
C TYR A 201 -0.48 19.90 10.22
N ASN A 202 0.09 20.69 9.32
CA ASN A 202 0.82 21.89 9.69
C ASN A 202 0.35 23.12 8.88
N PRO A 203 -0.44 24.03 9.49
CA PRO A 203 -0.89 25.25 8.83
C PRO A 203 0.25 26.14 8.31
N SER A 204 1.42 26.09 8.92
CA SER A 204 2.58 26.88 8.44
C SER A 204 3.07 26.44 7.06
N ALA A 205 2.77 25.23 6.61
CA ALA A 205 3.06 24.81 5.25
C ALA A 205 2.28 25.61 4.19
N LEU A 206 1.16 26.23 4.56
CA LEU A 206 0.38 27.10 3.69
C LEU A 206 0.98 28.52 3.55
N LYS A 207 1.78 28.96 4.50
CA LYS A 207 2.45 30.27 4.40
C LYS A 207 3.36 30.36 3.18
N ASN A 208 3.95 29.22 2.78
CA ASN A 208 4.83 29.11 1.62
C ASN A 208 4.06 28.94 0.29
N ASN A 209 2.78 28.62 0.35
CA ASN A 209 1.92 28.49 -0.83
C ASN A 209 0.46 28.81 -0.48
N PRO A 210 0.13 30.12 -0.31
CA PRO A 210 -1.19 30.58 0.15
C PRO A 210 -2.33 30.27 -0.84
N ASN A 211 -2.01 29.98 -2.09
CA ASN A 211 -3.01 29.65 -3.13
C ASN A 211 -3.28 28.13 -3.25
N LYS A 212 -2.63 27.29 -2.44
CA LYS A 212 -2.92 25.85 -2.47
C LYS A 212 -4.28 25.60 -1.84
N PRO A 213 -5.22 24.98 -2.57
CA PRO A 213 -6.53 24.67 -2.02
C PRO A 213 -6.39 23.72 -0.82
N LEU A 214 -7.19 23.97 0.22
CA LEU A 214 -7.23 23.10 1.39
C LEU A 214 -7.92 21.79 1.03
N GLU A 215 -7.32 20.68 1.42
CA GLU A 215 -7.95 19.36 1.38
C GLU A 215 -8.58 19.06 2.74
N TYR A 216 -9.77 18.48 2.72
CA TYR A 216 -10.55 18.16 3.93
C TYR A 216 -10.83 16.65 4.07
N LYS A 217 -10.25 15.84 3.20
CA LYS A 217 -10.49 14.40 3.14
C LYS A 217 -9.25 13.64 3.57
N ILE A 218 -9.47 12.62 4.40
CA ILE A 218 -8.44 11.67 4.84
C ILE A 218 -8.88 10.24 4.56
N LYS A 219 -7.91 9.36 4.31
CA LYS A 219 -8.12 7.92 4.21
C LYS A 219 -7.98 7.30 5.59
N LEU A 220 -8.98 6.57 6.05
CA LEU A 220 -8.88 5.76 7.27
C LEU A 220 -8.45 4.34 6.93
N ILE A 221 -7.16 4.08 7.12
CA ILE A 221 -6.54 2.82 6.76
C ILE A 221 -6.93 1.71 7.72
N SER A 222 -7.34 0.58 7.14
CA SER A 222 -7.71 -0.61 7.88
C SER A 222 -7.30 -1.87 7.11
N GLU A 223 -6.39 -2.66 7.65
CA GLU A 223 -5.98 -3.94 7.06
C GLU A 223 -6.99 -5.08 7.33
N SER A 224 -7.93 -4.87 8.24
CA SER A 224 -8.96 -5.83 8.60
C SER A 224 -10.13 -5.15 9.31
N GLU A 225 -11.29 -5.78 9.31
CA GLU A 225 -12.45 -5.30 10.11
C GLU A 225 -12.16 -5.25 11.62
N LYS A 226 -11.21 -6.03 12.12
CA LYS A 226 -10.82 -6.04 13.54
C LYS A 226 -9.99 -4.81 13.93
N ALA A 227 -9.33 -4.17 12.98
CA ALA A 227 -8.56 -2.96 13.23
C ALA A 227 -9.46 -1.74 13.48
N ILE A 228 -10.73 -1.79 13.05
CA ILE A 228 -11.68 -0.70 13.28
C ILE A 228 -12.08 -0.70 14.76
N PRO A 229 -11.87 0.40 15.51
CA PRO A 229 -12.15 0.50 16.95
C PRO A 229 -13.64 0.68 17.21
N ARG A 230 -14.42 -0.38 17.01
CA ARG A 230 -15.91 -0.36 17.09
C ARG A 230 -16.44 0.13 18.42
N ASN A 231 -15.73 -0.15 19.52
CA ASN A 231 -16.15 0.28 20.85
C ASN A 231 -16.05 1.80 21.06
N ASN A 232 -15.28 2.48 20.22
CA ASN A 232 -15.08 3.92 20.27
C ASN A 232 -16.00 4.65 19.28
N LEU A 233 -16.68 3.92 18.40
CA LEU A 233 -17.52 4.47 17.33
C LEU A 233 -19.01 4.42 17.71
N ILE A 234 -19.67 5.55 17.55
CA ILE A 234 -21.12 5.69 17.70
C ILE A 234 -21.67 6.17 16.36
N PHE A 235 -22.52 5.37 15.75
CA PHE A 235 -23.22 5.77 14.53
C PHE A 235 -24.29 6.80 14.86
N LEU A 236 -24.28 7.95 14.20
CA LEU A 236 -25.20 9.05 14.46
C LEU A 236 -26.35 9.11 13.44
N GLY A 237 -26.11 8.69 12.22
CA GLY A 237 -27.05 8.74 11.12
C GLY A 237 -26.35 8.87 9.78
N ASN A 238 -27.13 9.15 8.74
CA ASN A 238 -26.62 9.37 7.38
C ASN A 238 -26.94 10.81 6.94
N LEU A 239 -25.92 11.51 6.46
CA LEU A 239 -26.01 12.88 5.93
C LEU A 239 -25.52 12.86 4.49
N PRO A 240 -26.42 12.72 3.51
CA PRO A 240 -26.06 12.81 2.09
C PRO A 240 -25.65 14.24 1.75
N GLY A 241 -24.87 14.39 0.67
CA GLY A 241 -24.44 15.72 0.20
C GLY A 241 -23.78 15.61 -1.17
N ASP A 242 -23.70 16.73 -1.88
CA ASP A 242 -23.10 16.82 -3.22
C ASP A 242 -21.56 16.66 -3.20
N ASP A 243 -20.95 16.75 -2.04
CA ASP A 243 -19.52 16.53 -1.81
C ASP A 243 -19.13 15.05 -1.68
N ILE A 244 -20.11 14.14 -1.74
CA ILE A 244 -19.89 12.71 -1.78
C ILE A 244 -19.37 12.33 -3.16
N ILE A 245 -18.17 11.73 -3.18
CA ILE A 245 -17.52 11.30 -4.41
C ILE A 245 -17.68 9.80 -4.55
N PRO A 246 -18.35 9.29 -5.60
CA PRO A 246 -18.47 7.87 -5.86
C PRO A 246 -17.08 7.21 -5.98
N PHE A 247 -16.96 5.99 -5.46
CA PHE A 247 -15.76 5.18 -5.63
C PHE A 247 -15.54 4.83 -7.11
N ARG A 248 -14.35 5.12 -7.64
CA ARG A 248 -14.02 4.97 -9.08
C ARG A 248 -13.18 3.74 -9.42
N GLY A 249 -12.88 2.87 -8.44
CA GLY A 249 -12.12 1.64 -8.68
C GLY A 249 -10.65 1.69 -8.24
N LYS A 250 -9.90 0.66 -8.60
CA LYS A 250 -8.59 0.33 -8.00
C LYS A 250 -7.44 1.26 -8.39
N ASP A 251 -7.53 1.93 -9.52
CA ASP A 251 -6.39 2.64 -10.13
C ASP A 251 -6.40 4.15 -9.84
N TYR A 252 -7.27 4.57 -8.93
CA TYR A 252 -7.42 5.99 -8.61
C TYR A 252 -6.61 6.37 -7.38
N TRP A 253 -5.47 7.04 -7.59
CA TRP A 253 -4.71 7.66 -6.51
C TRP A 253 -5.24 9.06 -6.22
N THR A 254 -5.75 9.26 -5.02
CA THR A 254 -6.36 10.53 -4.60
C THR A 254 -5.36 11.53 -4.00
N GLY A 255 -4.22 11.05 -3.52
CA GLY A 255 -3.27 11.88 -2.78
C GLY A 255 -3.74 12.35 -1.40
N TYR A 256 -4.86 11.81 -0.89
CA TYR A 256 -5.36 12.17 0.43
C TYR A 256 -4.42 11.71 1.54
N GLN A 257 -4.39 12.45 2.65
CA GLN A 257 -3.64 12.06 3.84
C GLN A 257 -4.10 10.70 4.36
N GLU A 258 -3.13 9.84 4.61
CA GLU A 258 -3.34 8.48 5.12
C GLU A 258 -3.21 8.44 6.64
N VAL A 259 -4.25 7.93 7.29
CA VAL A 259 -4.34 7.88 8.75
C VAL A 259 -4.80 6.49 9.18
N GLY A 260 -4.04 5.83 10.04
CA GLY A 260 -4.40 4.52 10.59
C GLY A 260 -5.20 4.62 11.90
N TRP A 261 -5.96 3.57 12.22
CA TRP A 261 -6.51 3.44 13.56
C TRP A 261 -5.40 3.18 14.58
N GLU A 262 -5.66 3.39 15.88
CA GLU A 262 -4.66 3.16 16.93
C GLU A 262 -4.06 1.74 16.94
N SER A 263 -4.89 0.75 16.61
CA SER A 263 -4.47 -0.65 16.47
C SER A 263 -3.68 -0.95 15.18
N SER A 264 -3.51 0.03 14.29
CA SER A 264 -2.79 -0.15 13.03
C SER A 264 -1.27 -0.02 13.22
N LYS A 265 -0.51 -0.55 12.26
CA LYS A 265 0.96 -0.46 12.21
C LYS A 265 1.47 0.88 11.71
N TYR A 266 0.58 1.80 11.32
CA TYR A 266 0.94 3.08 10.72
C TYR A 266 1.45 4.06 11.78
N ASN A 267 2.41 4.90 11.41
CA ASN A 267 3.01 5.88 12.30
C ASN A 267 2.03 6.97 12.72
N THR A 268 1.13 7.38 11.83
CA THR A 268 0.11 8.40 12.12
C THR A 268 -1.19 7.73 12.53
N LYS A 269 -1.53 7.87 13.80
CA LYS A 269 -2.76 7.31 14.38
C LYS A 269 -3.89 8.32 14.37
N PHE A 270 -5.13 7.85 14.26
CA PHE A 270 -6.31 8.71 14.15
C PHE A 270 -6.45 9.73 15.28
N GLU A 271 -6.32 9.30 16.54
CA GLU A 271 -6.42 10.21 17.69
C GLU A 271 -5.29 11.27 17.68
N HIS A 272 -4.05 10.86 17.40
CA HIS A 272 -2.92 11.79 17.30
C HIS A 272 -3.16 12.80 16.18
N TYR A 273 -3.50 12.29 14.99
CA TYR A 273 -3.75 13.13 13.83
C TYR A 273 -4.82 14.17 14.07
N VAL A 274 -5.99 13.74 14.57
CA VAL A 274 -7.13 14.64 14.80
C VAL A 274 -6.83 15.68 15.87
N ILE A 275 -6.26 15.27 17.00
CA ILE A 275 -5.95 16.18 18.12
C ILE A 275 -4.91 17.22 17.67
N ASP A 276 -3.81 16.80 17.06
CA ASP A 276 -2.74 17.73 16.66
C ASP A 276 -3.21 18.67 15.56
N THR A 277 -3.97 18.15 14.59
CA THR A 277 -4.55 18.98 13.52
C THR A 277 -5.56 19.98 14.11
N TYR A 278 -6.42 19.53 15.01
CA TYR A 278 -7.40 20.40 15.69
C TYR A 278 -6.71 21.53 16.45
N LEU A 279 -5.70 21.22 17.26
CA LEU A 279 -4.94 22.21 18.02
C LEU A 279 -4.23 23.19 17.09
N ALA A 280 -3.64 22.70 16.00
CA ALA A 280 -2.95 23.55 15.02
C ALA A 280 -3.89 24.52 14.28
N TRP A 281 -5.18 24.17 14.15
CA TRP A 281 -6.18 24.97 13.45
C TRP A 281 -7.20 25.67 14.37
N CYS A 282 -7.11 25.52 15.71
CA CYS A 282 -8.04 26.13 16.65
C CYS A 282 -8.07 27.66 16.55
N ASP A 283 -6.91 28.28 16.40
CA ASP A 283 -6.76 29.73 16.45
C ASP A 283 -6.80 30.38 15.05
N ILE A 284 -6.98 29.57 14.00
CA ILE A 284 -7.04 30.05 12.61
C ILE A 284 -8.53 30.18 12.22
N LYS A 285 -8.99 31.39 11.99
CA LYS A 285 -10.26 31.64 11.29
C LYS A 285 -9.97 31.50 9.79
N LEU A 286 -10.64 30.53 9.19
CA LEU A 286 -10.62 30.31 7.73
C LEU A 286 -11.50 31.34 7.02
#